data_a74e3d0d619db64eeb47574d028c4644
#
_entry.id   a74e3d0d619db64eeb47574d028c4644
#
_cell.length_a   1.000
_cell.length_b   1.000
_cell.length_c   1.000
_cell.angle_alpha   90.00
_cell.angle_beta   90.00
_cell.angle_gamma   90.00
#
_symmetry.space_group_name_H-M   'P 1'
#
loop_
_entity.id
_entity.type
_entity.pdbx_description
1 polymer ?
#
loop_
_entity_poly.entity_id
_entity_poly.type
_entity_poly.pdbx_seq_one_letter_code
_entity_poly.pdbx_strand_id
1 'polypeptide(L)'
;QMCIRDRAQLVLIDTPGLHKPRTLLGERLNDLVFDTWSQVDVIGVCLPSNQRIGPGDAYLVSQIAELAHQPTLIALATKSDLVSSGRMAEHLASITELEQQTGVTFAEIVPCSALEGSQVDEVRDIVIDLLPEGPAYYPDGEITDEPTETLVAELIREAALEDLRDELPHSVAVEIVEMGNREGRPQDRPLLDVVANIVVERNSQKGILIGAKGSHIREVGTRARSHISALLGTPVHLDLQVKVLEDWQSDP
;
A
#
# COMPACT_ATOMS: atom_id res chain seq x y z
N GLN A 1 1.39 5.72 -6.81
CA GLN A 1 0.25 5.61 -7.75
C GLN A 1 -0.10 6.99 -8.29
N MET A 2 -0.32 7.12 -9.57
CA MET A 2 -0.60 8.41 -10.24
C MET A 2 -2.04 8.45 -10.72
N CYS A 3 -2.71 9.58 -10.52
CA CYS A 3 -4.02 9.88 -11.10
C CYS A 3 -3.89 11.14 -11.95
N ILE A 4 -4.10 11.03 -13.26
CA ILE A 4 -4.02 12.14 -14.20
C ILE A 4 -5.44 12.54 -14.59
N ARG A 5 -5.79 13.81 -14.39
CA ARG A 5 -6.95 14.47 -14.99
C ARG A 5 -6.46 15.66 -15.82
N ASP A 6 -7.31 16.15 -16.70
CA ASP A 6 -7.01 17.21 -17.68
C ASP A 6 -6.26 18.45 -17.13
N ARG A 7 -6.19 18.62 -15.80
CA ARG A 7 -5.61 19.80 -15.15
C ARG A 7 -4.65 19.51 -13.98
N ALA A 8 -4.48 18.27 -13.56
CA ALA A 8 -3.64 17.93 -12.40
C ALA A 8 -3.04 16.54 -12.50
N GLN A 9 -1.82 16.38 -11.98
CA GLN A 9 -1.17 15.10 -11.77
C GLN A 9 -1.04 14.87 -10.25
N LEU A 10 -1.72 13.83 -9.75
CA LEU A 10 -1.64 13.42 -8.35
C LEU A 10 -0.72 12.21 -8.22
N VAL A 11 0.39 12.39 -7.50
CA VAL A 11 1.34 11.32 -7.18
C VAL A 11 1.10 10.88 -5.74
N LEU A 12 0.65 9.64 -5.55
CA LEU A 12 0.41 9.07 -4.22
C LEU A 12 1.63 8.24 -3.79
N ILE A 13 2.20 8.60 -2.65
CA ILE A 13 3.32 7.88 -2.03
C ILE A 13 2.78 7.20 -0.77
N ASP A 14 2.79 5.86 -0.75
CA ASP A 14 2.47 5.10 0.44
C ASP A 14 3.70 5.01 1.35
N THR A 15 3.50 5.22 2.65
CA THR A 15 4.58 5.16 3.63
C THR A 15 4.31 4.10 4.68
N PRO A 16 5.35 3.40 5.17
CA PRO A 16 5.21 2.51 6.32
C PRO A 16 4.63 3.25 7.53
N GLY A 17 3.87 2.55 8.36
CA GLY A 17 3.37 3.12 9.62
C GLY A 17 4.51 3.51 10.56
N LEU A 18 4.47 4.75 11.07
CA LEU A 18 5.46 5.24 12.03
C LEU A 18 5.23 4.59 13.41
N HIS A 19 6.26 3.97 13.97
CA HIS A 19 6.23 3.44 15.33
C HIS A 19 7.57 3.63 16.03
N LYS A 20 7.57 3.55 17.36
CA LYS A 20 8.83 3.59 18.10
C LYS A 20 9.75 2.47 17.62
N PRO A 21 10.90 2.81 17.00
CA PRO A 21 11.79 1.80 16.45
C PRO A 21 12.37 0.96 17.59
N ARG A 22 12.44 -0.34 17.36
CA ARG A 22 13.08 -1.32 18.28
C ARG A 22 14.27 -2.00 17.62
N THR A 23 14.48 -1.75 16.33
CA THR A 23 15.52 -2.35 15.50
C THR A 23 16.11 -1.30 14.58
N LEU A 24 17.32 -1.52 14.07
CA LEU A 24 17.94 -0.66 13.05
C LEU A 24 17.09 -0.54 11.78
N LEU A 25 16.41 -1.61 11.39
CA LEU A 25 15.47 -1.58 10.27
C LEU A 25 14.31 -0.62 10.56
N GLY A 26 13.76 -0.64 11.78
CA GLY A 26 12.70 0.29 12.19
C GLY A 26 13.15 1.75 12.18
N GLU A 27 14.42 2.02 12.55
CA GLU A 27 15.00 3.37 12.46
C GLU A 27 15.10 3.82 11.00
N ARG A 28 15.64 2.99 10.10
CA ARG A 28 15.75 3.30 8.67
C ARG A 28 14.38 3.51 8.00
N LEU A 29 13.36 2.73 8.39
CA LEU A 29 12.00 2.92 7.90
C LEU A 29 11.41 4.25 8.37
N ASN A 30 11.65 4.65 9.62
CA ASN A 30 11.23 5.96 10.09
C ASN A 30 11.95 7.10 9.37
N ASP A 31 13.27 6.98 9.13
CA ASP A 31 14.03 7.97 8.36
C ASP A 31 13.46 8.15 6.95
N LEU A 32 13.13 7.04 6.28
CA LEU A 32 12.47 7.07 4.96
C LEU A 32 11.11 7.79 5.00
N VAL A 33 10.33 7.57 6.06
CA VAL A 33 9.04 8.27 6.26
C VAL A 33 9.25 9.76 6.42
N PHE A 34 10.20 10.20 7.25
CA PHE A 34 10.52 11.62 7.46
C PHE A 34 11.04 12.29 6.18
N ASP A 35 11.91 11.60 5.43
CA ASP A 35 12.41 12.09 4.15
C ASP A 35 11.25 12.28 3.15
N THR A 36 10.34 11.32 3.07
CA THR A 36 9.14 11.41 2.23
C THR A 36 8.25 12.58 2.65
N TRP A 37 7.93 12.71 3.93
CA TRP A 37 7.08 13.79 4.44
C TRP A 37 7.66 15.18 4.16
N SER A 38 8.99 15.31 4.13
CA SER A 38 9.66 16.58 3.84
C SER A 38 9.58 16.99 2.36
N GLN A 39 9.18 16.09 1.47
CA GLN A 39 9.19 16.29 0.02
C GLN A 39 7.80 16.35 -0.62
N VAL A 40 6.74 16.07 0.14
CA VAL A 40 5.36 16.06 -0.36
C VAL A 40 4.65 17.38 -0.11
N ASP A 41 3.68 17.72 -0.96
CA ASP A 41 2.86 18.93 -0.84
C ASP A 41 1.72 18.76 0.18
N VAL A 42 1.16 17.54 0.24
CA VAL A 42 0.00 17.21 1.08
C VAL A 42 0.25 15.89 1.81
N ILE A 43 -0.08 15.82 3.09
CA ILE A 43 -0.09 14.58 3.87
C ILE A 43 -1.54 14.24 4.26
N GLY A 44 -2.00 13.07 3.84
CA GLY A 44 -3.27 12.48 4.28
C GLY A 44 -3.06 11.59 5.51
N VAL A 45 -3.54 12.03 6.68
CA VAL A 45 -3.49 11.24 7.91
C VAL A 45 -4.72 10.34 7.99
N CYS A 46 -4.53 9.03 7.85
CA CYS A 46 -5.61 8.04 7.92
C CYS A 46 -5.94 7.69 9.38
N LEU A 47 -7.14 8.05 9.82
CA LEU A 47 -7.66 7.80 11.17
C LEU A 47 -8.90 6.89 11.07
N PRO A 48 -8.77 5.56 11.27
CA PRO A 48 -9.89 4.62 11.08
C PRO A 48 -11.03 4.86 12.07
N SER A 49 -12.25 5.13 11.57
CA SER A 49 -13.42 5.51 12.39
C SER A 49 -13.91 4.40 13.32
N ASN A 50 -13.60 3.13 13.03
CA ASN A 50 -13.93 1.99 13.88
C ASN A 50 -12.93 1.79 15.04
N GLN A 51 -11.90 2.64 15.14
CA GLN A 51 -10.91 2.63 16.21
C GLN A 51 -10.96 3.95 16.99
N ARG A 52 -10.39 3.96 18.18
CA ARG A 52 -10.22 5.19 18.96
C ARG A 52 -8.89 5.82 18.59
N ILE A 53 -8.89 7.14 18.47
CA ILE A 53 -7.65 7.93 18.38
C ILE A 53 -6.88 7.73 19.68
N GLY A 54 -5.62 7.37 19.57
CA GLY A 54 -4.77 6.98 20.68
C GLY A 54 -3.44 7.73 20.72
N PRO A 55 -2.58 7.40 21.70
CA PRO A 55 -1.27 8.03 21.84
C PRO A 55 -0.34 7.84 20.61
N GLY A 56 -0.57 6.76 19.83
CA GLY A 56 0.17 6.51 18.59
C GLY A 56 -0.16 7.53 17.52
N ASP A 57 -1.46 7.84 17.34
CA ASP A 57 -1.93 8.84 16.37
C ASP A 57 -1.43 10.22 16.78
N ALA A 58 -1.52 10.57 18.08
CA ALA A 58 -1.02 11.83 18.60
C ALA A 58 0.50 11.97 18.40
N TYR A 59 1.26 10.89 18.61
CA TYR A 59 2.70 10.86 18.37
C TYR A 59 3.00 11.11 16.87
N LEU A 60 2.32 10.39 15.98
CA LEU A 60 2.51 10.56 14.55
C LEU A 60 2.24 12.00 14.10
N VAL A 61 1.11 12.57 14.51
CA VAL A 61 0.73 13.95 14.15
C VAL A 61 1.71 14.97 14.75
N SER A 62 2.21 14.75 15.98
CA SER A 62 3.21 15.64 16.57
C SER A 62 4.55 15.59 15.83
N GLN A 63 4.95 14.43 15.29
CA GLN A 63 6.17 14.32 14.48
C GLN A 63 6.05 15.07 13.15
N ILE A 64 4.87 15.09 12.54
CA ILE A 64 4.63 15.91 11.34
C ILE A 64 4.74 17.41 11.67
N ALA A 65 4.26 17.82 12.84
CA ALA A 65 4.36 19.22 13.31
C ALA A 65 5.81 19.71 13.48
N GLU A 66 6.76 18.81 13.71
CA GLU A 66 8.19 19.12 13.88
C GLU A 66 8.95 19.26 12.55
N LEU A 67 8.32 18.99 11.41
CA LEU A 67 8.97 19.13 10.10
C LEU A 67 9.32 20.58 9.82
N ALA A 68 10.52 20.81 9.27
CA ALA A 68 10.99 22.15 8.89
C ALA A 68 10.16 22.76 7.75
N HIS A 69 9.74 21.92 6.80
CA HIS A 69 8.73 22.25 5.79
C HIS A 69 7.41 21.65 6.26
N GLN A 70 6.38 22.47 6.37
CA GLN A 70 5.06 21.99 6.80
C GLN A 70 4.17 21.77 5.57
N PRO A 71 3.98 20.52 5.14
CA PRO A 71 3.02 20.19 4.08
C PRO A 71 1.59 20.49 4.55
N THR A 72 0.69 20.66 3.62
CA THR A 72 -0.73 20.77 3.96
C THR A 72 -1.24 19.44 4.51
N LEU A 73 -1.91 19.45 5.65
CA LEU A 73 -2.43 18.25 6.31
C LEU A 73 -3.92 18.11 6.09
N ILE A 74 -4.38 16.90 5.74
CA ILE A 74 -5.80 16.52 5.73
C ILE A 74 -5.99 15.30 6.63
N ALA A 75 -7.10 15.25 7.37
CA ALA A 75 -7.47 14.06 8.13
C ALA A 75 -8.52 13.24 7.36
N LEU A 76 -8.23 11.97 7.16
CA LEU A 76 -9.14 11.02 6.52
C LEU A 76 -9.73 10.09 7.59
N ALA A 77 -10.99 10.32 7.97
CA ALA A 77 -11.73 9.43 8.86
C ALA A 77 -12.18 8.20 8.05
N THR A 78 -11.26 7.25 7.87
CA THR A 78 -11.45 6.09 6.99
C THR A 78 -12.40 5.04 7.59
N LYS A 79 -12.83 4.06 6.76
CA LYS A 79 -13.74 2.97 7.16
C LYS A 79 -15.08 3.50 7.72
N SER A 80 -15.62 4.55 7.11
CA SER A 80 -16.89 5.16 7.50
C SER A 80 -18.08 4.19 7.39
N ASP A 81 -17.96 3.17 6.55
CA ASP A 81 -18.90 2.07 6.36
C ASP A 81 -19.07 1.17 7.61
N LEU A 82 -18.08 1.15 8.50
CA LEU A 82 -18.10 0.29 9.70
C LEU A 82 -18.71 0.94 10.94
N VAL A 83 -19.18 2.18 10.85
CA VAL A 83 -19.67 2.93 12.00
C VAL A 83 -21.01 3.62 11.73
N SER A 84 -21.79 3.84 12.78
CA SER A 84 -23.02 4.65 12.69
C SER A 84 -22.70 6.15 12.61
N SER A 85 -23.66 6.95 12.14
CA SER A 85 -23.52 8.41 12.07
C SER A 85 -23.19 9.06 13.42
N GLY A 86 -23.76 8.57 14.53
CA GLY A 86 -23.45 9.05 15.88
C GLY A 86 -22.00 8.77 16.27
N ARG A 87 -21.51 7.56 15.97
CA ARG A 87 -20.14 7.16 16.22
C ARG A 87 -19.15 7.95 15.34
N MET A 88 -19.52 8.25 14.11
CA MET A 88 -18.76 9.11 13.23
C MET A 88 -18.65 10.53 13.80
N ALA A 89 -19.73 11.11 14.29
CA ALA A 89 -19.68 12.44 14.90
C ALA A 89 -18.75 12.49 16.12
N GLU A 90 -18.76 11.46 16.98
CA GLU A 90 -17.82 11.32 18.11
C GLU A 90 -16.37 11.23 17.61
N HIS A 91 -16.13 10.48 16.54
CA HIS A 91 -14.79 10.31 15.97
C HIS A 91 -14.27 11.63 15.38
N LEU A 92 -15.09 12.36 14.64
CA LEU A 92 -14.73 13.68 14.11
C LEU A 92 -14.42 14.69 15.24
N ALA A 93 -15.17 14.66 16.33
CA ALA A 93 -14.86 15.48 17.52
C ALA A 93 -13.50 15.10 18.12
N SER A 94 -13.17 13.80 18.16
CA SER A 94 -11.87 13.33 18.66
C SER A 94 -10.71 13.76 17.73
N ILE A 95 -10.93 13.93 16.42
CA ILE A 95 -9.94 14.49 15.51
C ILE A 95 -9.68 15.98 15.85
N THR A 96 -10.74 16.73 16.13
CA THR A 96 -10.60 18.12 16.57
C THR A 96 -9.86 18.23 17.93
N GLU A 97 -10.10 17.30 18.85
CA GLU A 97 -9.33 17.21 20.09
C GLU A 97 -7.84 16.90 19.83
N LEU A 98 -7.55 16.04 18.85
CA LEU A 98 -6.17 15.74 18.43
C LEU A 98 -5.45 16.98 17.90
N GLU A 99 -6.11 17.82 17.10
CA GLU A 99 -5.58 19.12 16.66
C GLU A 99 -5.16 20.00 17.86
N GLN A 100 -6.05 20.10 18.85
CA GLN A 100 -5.78 20.91 20.07
C GLN A 100 -4.61 20.36 20.88
N GLN A 101 -4.48 19.02 20.97
CA GLN A 101 -3.42 18.37 21.73
C GLN A 101 -2.05 18.50 21.06
N THR A 102 -1.99 18.46 19.74
CA THR A 102 -0.74 18.44 18.96
C THR A 102 -0.34 19.81 18.43
N GLY A 103 -1.25 20.80 18.45
CA GLY A 103 -1.06 22.11 17.86
C GLY A 103 -1.08 22.12 16.32
N VAL A 104 -1.47 21.00 15.71
CA VAL A 104 -1.63 20.85 14.26
C VAL A 104 -3.04 21.28 13.87
N THR A 105 -3.19 21.82 12.66
CA THR A 105 -4.50 22.09 12.05
C THR A 105 -4.61 21.32 10.75
N PHE A 106 -5.68 20.54 10.60
CA PHE A 106 -6.01 19.91 9.33
C PHE A 106 -6.76 20.91 8.44
N ALA A 107 -6.33 21.04 7.20
CA ALA A 107 -7.04 21.87 6.20
C ALA A 107 -8.46 21.36 5.96
N GLU A 108 -8.62 20.03 5.96
CA GLU A 108 -9.90 19.36 5.81
C GLU A 108 -9.95 18.07 6.65
N ILE A 109 -11.15 17.72 7.12
CA ILE A 109 -11.43 16.46 7.82
C ILE A 109 -12.52 15.73 7.06
N VAL A 110 -12.20 14.63 6.39
CA VAL A 110 -13.10 13.95 5.46
C VAL A 110 -13.42 12.53 5.93
N PRO A 111 -14.68 12.21 6.27
CA PRO A 111 -15.11 10.84 6.49
C PRO A 111 -15.22 10.12 5.15
N CYS A 112 -14.55 8.97 4.97
CA CYS A 112 -14.55 8.25 3.71
C CYS A 112 -14.52 6.72 3.89
N SER A 113 -14.97 6.00 2.87
CA SER A 113 -14.83 4.55 2.76
C SER A 113 -14.23 4.19 1.40
N ALA A 114 -13.04 3.64 1.41
CA ALA A 114 -12.41 3.10 0.20
C ALA A 114 -13.15 1.85 -0.32
N LEU A 115 -13.73 1.05 0.60
CA LEU A 115 -14.45 -0.18 0.24
C LEU A 115 -15.74 0.11 -0.54
N GLU A 116 -16.52 1.11 -0.09
CA GLU A 116 -17.78 1.51 -0.73
C GLU A 116 -17.61 2.64 -1.76
N GLY A 117 -16.41 3.20 -1.88
CA GLY A 117 -16.14 4.37 -2.72
C GLY A 117 -16.76 5.67 -2.18
N SER A 118 -17.30 5.66 -0.96
CA SER A 118 -17.94 6.83 -0.37
C SER A 118 -16.92 7.93 -0.10
N GLN A 119 -17.19 9.16 -0.60
CA GLN A 119 -16.34 10.35 -0.47
C GLN A 119 -14.92 10.23 -1.06
N VAL A 120 -14.62 9.19 -1.83
CA VAL A 120 -13.28 9.02 -2.44
C VAL A 120 -13.02 10.07 -3.51
N ASP A 121 -14.03 10.39 -4.32
CA ASP A 121 -13.94 11.47 -5.31
C ASP A 121 -13.76 12.84 -4.66
N GLU A 122 -14.41 13.08 -3.52
CA GLU A 122 -14.28 14.32 -2.73
C GLU A 122 -12.85 14.46 -2.18
N VAL A 123 -12.31 13.38 -1.58
CA VAL A 123 -10.91 13.37 -1.11
C VAL A 123 -9.94 13.70 -2.24
N ARG A 124 -10.13 13.09 -3.42
CA ARG A 124 -9.30 13.37 -4.60
C ARG A 124 -9.39 14.84 -5.00
N ASP A 125 -10.59 15.40 -5.08
CA ASP A 125 -10.81 16.77 -5.54
C ASP A 125 -10.23 17.79 -4.54
N ILE A 126 -10.38 17.54 -3.23
CA ILE A 126 -9.73 18.32 -2.16
C ILE A 126 -8.21 18.29 -2.31
N VAL A 127 -7.61 17.11 -2.48
CA VAL A 127 -6.16 17.00 -2.62
C VAL A 127 -5.70 17.75 -3.87
N ILE A 128 -6.39 17.63 -5.01
CA ILE A 128 -6.05 18.36 -6.23
C ILE A 128 -6.09 19.88 -6.02
N ASP A 129 -7.08 20.39 -5.31
CA ASP A 129 -7.21 21.81 -5.04
C ASP A 129 -6.14 22.35 -4.08
N LEU A 130 -5.52 21.47 -3.29
CA LEU A 130 -4.41 21.80 -2.37
C LEU A 130 -3.02 21.69 -3.03
N LEU A 131 -2.91 21.09 -4.21
CA LEU A 131 -1.63 20.95 -4.90
C LEU A 131 -1.15 22.29 -5.48
N PRO A 132 0.16 22.58 -5.45
CA PRO A 132 0.73 23.74 -6.07
C PRO A 132 0.66 23.65 -7.61
N GLU A 133 0.64 24.81 -8.28
CA GLU A 133 0.81 24.86 -9.72
C GLU A 133 2.25 24.49 -10.11
N GLY A 134 2.38 23.56 -11.07
CA GLY A 134 3.70 23.10 -11.52
C GLY A 134 3.64 22.28 -12.81
N PRO A 135 4.80 21.89 -13.35
CA PRO A 135 4.86 20.98 -14.49
C PRO A 135 4.45 19.57 -14.08
N ALA A 136 3.95 18.77 -15.02
CA ALA A 136 3.79 17.34 -14.82
C ALA A 136 5.17 16.68 -14.63
N TYR A 137 5.31 15.85 -13.60
CA TYR A 137 6.56 15.16 -13.29
C TYR A 137 6.72 13.86 -14.08
N TYR A 138 5.61 13.24 -14.47
CA TYR A 138 5.57 11.94 -15.14
C TYR A 138 4.87 12.02 -16.49
N PRO A 139 5.27 11.21 -17.48
CA PRO A 139 4.60 11.12 -18.76
C PRO A 139 3.14 10.70 -18.65
N ASP A 140 2.31 11.13 -19.62
CA ASP A 140 0.91 10.72 -19.68
C ASP A 140 0.79 9.20 -19.89
N GLY A 141 -0.06 8.58 -19.08
CA GLY A 141 -0.35 7.15 -19.15
C GLY A 141 0.50 6.27 -18.24
N GLU A 142 1.51 6.80 -17.57
CA GLU A 142 2.18 6.08 -16.47
C GLU A 142 1.29 6.04 -15.23
N ILE A 143 1.14 4.85 -14.64
CA ILE A 143 0.31 4.62 -13.43
C ILE A 143 1.20 4.53 -12.18
N THR A 144 2.45 4.10 -12.35
CA THR A 144 3.42 3.92 -11.28
C THR A 144 4.83 3.93 -11.87
N ASP A 145 5.81 4.32 -11.06
CA ASP A 145 7.24 4.23 -11.36
C ASP A 145 7.88 2.90 -10.91
N GLU A 146 7.09 2.05 -10.23
CA GLU A 146 7.56 0.75 -9.81
C GLU A 146 7.85 -0.17 -11.01
N PRO A 147 8.97 -0.90 -11.00
CA PRO A 147 9.25 -1.92 -12.02
C PRO A 147 8.12 -2.95 -12.13
N THR A 148 7.82 -3.38 -13.34
CA THR A 148 6.74 -4.36 -13.58
C THR A 148 6.95 -5.65 -12.78
N GLU A 149 8.21 -6.07 -12.59
CA GLU A 149 8.58 -7.23 -11.78
C GLU A 149 8.16 -7.06 -10.31
N THR A 150 8.35 -5.87 -9.74
CA THR A 150 7.93 -5.55 -8.37
C THR A 150 6.40 -5.64 -8.23
N LEU A 151 5.66 -5.06 -9.16
CA LEU A 151 4.20 -5.12 -9.17
C LEU A 151 3.68 -6.56 -9.29
N VAL A 152 4.29 -7.36 -10.15
CA VAL A 152 3.96 -8.79 -10.32
C VAL A 152 4.26 -9.56 -9.04
N ALA A 153 5.40 -9.30 -8.39
CA ALA A 153 5.76 -9.93 -7.12
C ALA A 153 4.73 -9.59 -6.03
N GLU A 154 4.32 -8.33 -5.91
CA GLU A 154 3.31 -7.91 -4.93
C GLU A 154 1.93 -8.53 -5.19
N LEU A 155 1.48 -8.66 -6.44
CA LEU A 155 0.23 -9.35 -6.77
C LEU A 155 0.28 -10.84 -6.42
N ILE A 156 1.44 -11.49 -6.58
CA ILE A 156 1.63 -12.89 -6.14
C ILE A 156 1.61 -12.95 -4.61
N ARG A 157 2.26 -12.00 -3.92
CA ARG A 157 2.29 -11.92 -2.46
C ARG A 157 0.89 -11.68 -1.89
N GLU A 158 0.13 -10.75 -2.44
CA GLU A 158 -1.26 -10.49 -2.08
C GLU A 158 -2.10 -11.76 -2.20
N ALA A 159 -2.05 -12.44 -3.35
CA ALA A 159 -2.78 -13.70 -3.57
C ALA A 159 -2.37 -14.81 -2.60
N ALA A 160 -1.10 -14.84 -2.17
CA ALA A 160 -0.61 -15.81 -1.20
C ALA A 160 -1.09 -15.52 0.23
N LEU A 161 -1.35 -14.24 0.56
CA LEU A 161 -1.74 -13.80 1.90
C LEU A 161 -3.26 -13.77 2.12
N GLU A 162 -4.07 -13.74 1.06
CA GLU A 162 -5.52 -13.50 1.12
C GLU A 162 -6.27 -14.44 2.08
N ASP A 163 -5.86 -15.70 2.15
CA ASP A 163 -6.47 -16.71 3.02
C ASP A 163 -5.64 -17.02 4.28
N LEU A 164 -4.52 -16.32 4.48
CA LEU A 164 -3.64 -16.55 5.62
C LEU A 164 -3.99 -15.60 6.77
N ARG A 165 -3.96 -16.15 7.98
CA ARG A 165 -4.20 -15.41 9.23
C ARG A 165 -2.97 -15.51 10.13
N ASP A 166 -2.92 -14.66 11.15
CA ASP A 166 -1.89 -14.63 12.20
C ASP A 166 -0.51 -14.12 11.71
N GLU A 167 0.60 -14.71 12.14
CA GLU A 167 1.98 -14.21 11.95
C GLU A 167 2.57 -14.45 10.53
N LEU A 168 1.90 -15.21 9.68
CA LEU A 168 2.39 -15.52 8.32
C LEU A 168 2.55 -14.30 7.40
N PRO A 169 1.68 -13.28 7.43
CA PRO A 169 1.79 -12.12 6.56
C PRO A 169 3.14 -11.39 6.59
N HIS A 170 3.81 -11.42 7.73
CA HIS A 170 5.09 -10.73 7.92
C HIS A 170 6.32 -11.57 7.50
N SER A 171 6.11 -12.86 7.18
CA SER A 171 7.20 -13.80 6.90
C SER A 171 7.18 -14.32 5.46
N VAL A 172 6.40 -13.69 4.57
CA VAL A 172 6.28 -14.08 3.16
C VAL A 172 6.84 -12.99 2.26
N ALA A 173 7.81 -13.35 1.43
CA ALA A 173 8.31 -12.53 0.34
C ALA A 173 8.15 -13.25 -0.99
N VAL A 174 8.19 -12.50 -2.10
CA VAL A 174 8.16 -13.05 -3.46
C VAL A 174 9.34 -12.52 -4.25
N GLU A 175 10.05 -13.43 -4.88
CA GLU A 175 11.17 -13.16 -5.75
C GLU A 175 10.80 -13.56 -7.19
N ILE A 176 10.84 -12.63 -8.13
CA ILE A 176 10.73 -12.95 -9.55
C ILE A 176 12.07 -13.49 -10.02
N VAL A 177 12.06 -14.74 -10.49
CA VAL A 177 13.26 -15.42 -10.99
C VAL A 177 13.46 -15.13 -12.47
N GLU A 178 12.37 -15.14 -13.22
CA GLU A 178 12.37 -14.90 -14.66
C GLU A 178 11.03 -14.32 -15.08
N MET A 179 11.04 -13.31 -15.93
CA MET A 179 9.88 -12.72 -16.53
C MET A 179 10.17 -12.30 -17.97
N GLY A 180 9.37 -12.77 -18.93
CA GLY A 180 9.57 -12.44 -20.33
C GLY A 180 8.46 -12.94 -21.23
N ASN A 181 8.37 -12.38 -22.41
CA ASN A 181 7.44 -12.88 -23.42
C ASN A 181 7.88 -14.23 -23.94
N ARG A 182 6.95 -15.20 -23.99
CA ARG A 182 7.21 -16.53 -24.51
C ARG A 182 7.63 -16.48 -25.98
N GLU A 183 8.80 -17.06 -26.26
CA GLU A 183 9.31 -17.17 -27.64
C GLU A 183 8.37 -17.97 -28.56
N GLY A 184 8.37 -17.61 -29.85
CA GLY A 184 7.59 -18.28 -30.88
C GLY A 184 6.09 -17.98 -30.86
N ARG A 185 5.62 -17.01 -30.06
CA ARG A 185 4.25 -16.52 -30.09
C ARG A 185 4.08 -15.36 -31.07
N PRO A 186 2.95 -15.30 -31.81
CA PRO A 186 2.62 -14.14 -32.63
C PRO A 186 2.49 -12.86 -31.79
N GLN A 187 2.89 -11.71 -32.31
CA GLN A 187 2.80 -10.41 -31.61
C GLN A 187 1.36 -10.00 -31.23
N ASP A 188 0.37 -10.47 -31.99
CA ASP A 188 -1.06 -10.25 -31.72
C ASP A 188 -1.63 -11.15 -30.62
N ARG A 189 -0.86 -12.15 -30.17
CA ARG A 189 -1.24 -13.07 -29.08
C ARG A 189 -0.08 -13.34 -28.14
N PRO A 190 0.43 -12.30 -27.47
CA PRO A 190 1.53 -12.47 -26.55
C PRO A 190 1.11 -13.36 -25.37
N LEU A 191 2.08 -14.01 -24.76
CA LEU A 191 1.95 -14.74 -23.51
C LEU A 191 3.17 -14.41 -22.67
N LEU A 192 2.95 -13.86 -21.49
CA LEU A 192 4.02 -13.55 -20.55
C LEU A 192 4.31 -14.80 -19.70
N ASP A 193 5.54 -15.28 -19.71
CA ASP A 193 6.02 -16.29 -18.78
C ASP A 193 6.60 -15.61 -17.54
N VAL A 194 6.15 -16.07 -16.37
CA VAL A 194 6.61 -15.60 -15.06
C VAL A 194 6.97 -16.81 -14.23
N VAL A 195 8.20 -16.85 -13.75
CA VAL A 195 8.69 -17.83 -12.76
C VAL A 195 8.99 -17.09 -11.48
N ALA A 196 8.36 -17.49 -10.37
CA ALA A 196 8.52 -16.81 -9.10
C ALA A 196 8.68 -17.79 -7.93
N ASN A 197 9.46 -17.37 -6.93
CA ASN A 197 9.62 -18.06 -5.66
C ASN A 197 8.82 -17.33 -4.59
N ILE A 198 7.96 -18.03 -3.87
CA ILE A 198 7.41 -17.56 -2.61
C ILE A 198 8.37 -18.00 -1.51
N VAL A 199 8.97 -17.05 -0.84
CA VAL A 199 9.99 -17.28 0.19
C VAL A 199 9.35 -17.19 1.57
N VAL A 200 9.67 -18.17 2.42
CA VAL A 200 9.23 -18.24 3.82
C VAL A 200 10.41 -18.60 4.72
N GLU A 201 10.32 -18.32 6.00
CA GLU A 201 11.40 -18.60 6.96
C GLU A 201 11.43 -20.05 7.45
N ARG A 202 10.28 -20.74 7.49
CA ARG A 202 10.17 -22.05 8.16
C ARG A 202 9.45 -23.09 7.29
N ASN A 203 9.86 -24.35 7.46
CA ASN A 203 9.21 -25.48 6.78
C ASN A 203 7.72 -25.65 7.13
N SER A 204 7.29 -25.26 8.33
CA SER A 204 5.86 -25.24 8.70
C SER A 204 5.05 -24.26 7.85
N GLN A 205 5.60 -23.08 7.59
CA GLN A 205 5.00 -22.06 6.72
C GLN A 205 4.91 -22.53 5.27
N LYS A 206 5.98 -23.19 4.77
CA LYS A 206 5.97 -23.83 3.45
C LYS A 206 4.84 -24.83 3.31
N GLY A 207 4.62 -25.66 4.34
CA GLY A 207 3.52 -26.62 4.35
C GLY A 207 2.14 -25.97 4.24
N ILE A 208 1.92 -24.85 4.92
CA ILE A 208 0.68 -24.08 4.88
C ILE A 208 0.46 -23.49 3.47
N LEU A 209 1.49 -22.84 2.89
CA LEU A 209 1.41 -22.25 1.56
C LEU A 209 1.20 -23.27 0.44
N ILE A 210 1.77 -24.45 0.55
CA ILE A 210 1.53 -25.53 -0.42
C ILE A 210 0.11 -26.09 -0.25
N GLY A 211 -0.34 -26.28 0.98
CA GLY A 211 -1.62 -26.88 1.31
C GLY A 211 -1.70 -28.36 0.98
N ALA A 212 -2.83 -28.99 1.29
CA ALA A 212 -3.07 -30.42 1.06
C ALA A 212 -2.95 -30.74 -0.43
N LYS A 213 -1.98 -31.60 -0.81
CA LYS A 213 -1.71 -31.98 -2.22
C LYS A 213 -1.54 -30.81 -3.17
N GLY A 214 -1.02 -29.67 -2.69
CA GLY A 214 -0.80 -28.48 -3.48
C GLY A 214 -2.06 -27.67 -3.81
N SER A 215 -3.14 -27.80 -3.01
CA SER A 215 -4.39 -27.08 -3.25
C SER A 215 -4.23 -25.59 -3.12
N HIS A 216 -3.61 -25.13 -2.03
CA HIS A 216 -3.49 -23.69 -1.75
C HIS A 216 -2.59 -22.97 -2.76
N ILE A 217 -1.40 -23.48 -3.06
CA ILE A 217 -0.53 -22.86 -4.07
C ILE A 217 -1.17 -22.83 -5.47
N ARG A 218 -2.05 -23.76 -5.78
CA ARG A 218 -2.80 -23.77 -7.04
C ARG A 218 -3.85 -22.63 -7.05
N GLU A 219 -4.51 -22.37 -5.94
CA GLU A 219 -5.46 -21.28 -5.78
C GLU A 219 -4.73 -19.93 -5.87
N VAL A 220 -3.62 -19.78 -5.15
CA VAL A 220 -2.71 -18.62 -5.25
C VAL A 220 -2.32 -18.36 -6.69
N GLY A 221 -1.84 -19.38 -7.41
CA GLY A 221 -1.45 -19.25 -8.81
C GLY A 221 -2.62 -18.88 -9.74
N THR A 222 -3.85 -19.28 -9.41
CA THR A 222 -5.03 -18.93 -10.20
C THR A 222 -5.43 -17.48 -9.99
N ARG A 223 -5.46 -17.00 -8.74
CA ARG A 223 -5.75 -15.62 -8.38
C ARG A 223 -4.69 -14.66 -8.92
N ALA A 224 -3.43 -14.93 -8.63
CA ALA A 224 -2.31 -14.11 -9.10
C ALA A 224 -2.31 -13.95 -10.62
N ARG A 225 -2.51 -15.03 -11.39
CA ARG A 225 -2.61 -14.94 -12.86
C ARG A 225 -3.74 -14.01 -13.32
N SER A 226 -4.89 -14.06 -12.65
CA SER A 226 -6.02 -13.19 -13.00
C SER A 226 -5.66 -11.72 -12.77
N HIS A 227 -5.09 -11.40 -11.63
CA HIS A 227 -4.70 -10.04 -11.28
C HIS A 227 -3.58 -9.50 -12.17
N ILE A 228 -2.52 -10.30 -12.40
CA ILE A 228 -1.41 -9.92 -13.29
C ILE A 228 -1.90 -9.71 -14.72
N SER A 229 -2.75 -10.62 -15.24
CA SER A 229 -3.30 -10.47 -16.59
C SER A 229 -4.18 -9.25 -16.74
N ALA A 230 -4.93 -8.87 -15.70
CA ALA A 230 -5.76 -7.67 -15.69
C ALA A 230 -4.88 -6.38 -15.64
N LEU A 231 -3.81 -6.40 -14.85
CA LEU A 231 -2.87 -5.27 -14.74
C LEU A 231 -2.12 -5.03 -16.07
N LEU A 232 -1.57 -6.09 -16.66
CA LEU A 232 -0.68 -6.00 -17.82
C LEU A 232 -1.41 -6.08 -19.17
N GLY A 233 -2.73 -6.35 -19.17
CA GLY A 233 -3.51 -6.52 -20.39
C GLY A 233 -3.06 -7.72 -21.26
N THR A 234 -2.27 -8.65 -20.70
CA THR A 234 -1.66 -9.77 -21.42
C THR A 234 -1.88 -11.07 -20.65
N PRO A 235 -2.23 -12.19 -21.34
CA PRO A 235 -2.30 -13.50 -20.71
C PRO A 235 -0.96 -13.90 -20.08
N VAL A 236 -1.02 -14.56 -18.92
CA VAL A 236 0.17 -14.93 -18.13
C VAL A 236 0.20 -16.45 -17.90
N HIS A 237 1.36 -17.02 -18.10
CA HIS A 237 1.72 -18.34 -17.59
C HIS A 237 2.59 -18.15 -16.35
N LEU A 238 2.14 -18.63 -15.21
CA LEU A 238 2.78 -18.43 -13.92
C LEU A 238 3.23 -19.76 -13.33
N ASP A 239 4.53 -19.89 -13.07
CA ASP A 239 5.12 -21.01 -12.34
C ASP A 239 5.56 -20.53 -10.95
N LEU A 240 5.01 -21.13 -9.90
CA LEU A 240 5.25 -20.78 -8.51
C LEU A 240 5.96 -21.90 -7.77
N GLN A 241 7.03 -21.55 -7.07
CA GLN A 241 7.73 -22.45 -6.16
C GLN A 241 7.76 -21.87 -4.75
N VAL A 242 7.68 -22.70 -3.70
CA VAL A 242 7.85 -22.27 -2.32
C VAL A 242 9.23 -22.68 -1.83
N LYS A 243 10.04 -21.69 -1.47
CA LYS A 243 11.39 -21.86 -0.90
C LYS A 243 11.39 -21.53 0.58
N VAL A 244 12.25 -22.19 1.33
CA VAL A 244 12.55 -21.85 2.74
C VAL A 244 13.92 -21.20 2.76
N LEU A 245 13.99 -19.98 3.28
CA LEU A 245 15.22 -19.22 3.54
C LEU A 245 15.16 -18.80 5.00
N GLU A 246 15.96 -19.45 5.84
CA GLU A 246 16.03 -19.11 7.27
C GLU A 246 16.64 -17.72 7.43
N ASP A 247 16.06 -16.92 8.36
CA ASP A 247 16.53 -15.58 8.74
C ASP A 247 16.64 -14.54 7.58
N TRP A 248 15.94 -14.72 6.46
CA TRP A 248 16.02 -13.79 5.31
C TRP A 248 15.65 -12.34 5.68
N GLN A 249 14.85 -12.13 6.72
CA GLN A 249 14.50 -10.78 7.22
C GLN A 249 15.67 -10.09 7.94
N SER A 250 16.72 -10.81 8.27
CA SER A 250 17.90 -10.30 8.97
C SER A 250 19.08 -10.06 8.02
N ASP A 251 18.94 -10.43 6.76
CA ASP A 251 19.96 -10.21 5.72
C ASP A 251 19.85 -8.77 5.19
N PRO A 252 20.95 -7.98 5.17
CA PRO A 252 20.95 -6.54 4.87
C PRO A 252 20.63 -6.22 3.41
#